data_5555c52ecebb1299aff7ba0dc4f8b2a8
#
_entry.id   5555c52ecebb1299aff7ba0dc4f8b2a8
#
_cell.length_a   1.000
_cell.length_b   1.000
_cell.length_c   1.000
_cell.angle_alpha   90.00
_cell.angle_beta   90.00
_cell.angle_gamma   90.00
#
_symmetry.space_group_name_H-M   'P 1'
#
loop_
_entity.id
_entity.type
_entity.pdbx_description
1 polymer ?
#
loop_
_entity_poly.entity_id
_entity_poly.type
_entity_poly.pdbx_seq_one_letter_code
_entity_poly.pdbx_strand_id
1 'polypeptide(L)'
;MCSSTKYFFGVFDTLLVNAVFIFNFLIITSYLNLSLNTVFYILLTFSIINSIFYFNNWLTYIVKEKKNIIFFSILCLCIFFSFSNSLKFEWDGIAHWFFKTKSFYDGNSIDNIKNLPASMYPHLGTYLWAFFWKNSIVEYEYLGRLIYIFIYVLSIFSICCSIFNYKNFNNFLLFPIILFFITLTYDEYLFGGYQEYLLFNFIILM
;
A
#
# COMPACT_ATOMS: atom_id res chain seq x y z
N MET A 1 -18.72 -11.04 -35.74
CA MET A 1 -17.42 -10.39 -35.53
C MET A 1 -17.36 -9.94 -34.08
N CYS A 2 -16.77 -10.76 -33.25
CA CYS A 2 -16.59 -10.44 -31.83
C CYS A 2 -15.37 -9.51 -31.74
N SER A 3 -15.59 -8.22 -31.46
CA SER A 3 -14.48 -7.30 -31.19
C SER A 3 -13.86 -7.73 -29.87
N SER A 4 -12.67 -8.32 -29.92
CA SER A 4 -11.85 -8.57 -28.75
C SER A 4 -11.59 -7.20 -28.09
N THR A 5 -12.35 -6.88 -27.06
CA THR A 5 -12.00 -5.79 -26.14
C THR A 5 -10.66 -6.18 -25.53
N LYS A 6 -9.57 -5.65 -26.09
CA LYS A 6 -8.27 -5.67 -25.43
C LYS A 6 -8.47 -4.92 -24.11
N TYR A 7 -8.57 -5.63 -23.02
CA TYR A 7 -8.46 -5.05 -21.68
C TYR A 7 -7.07 -4.44 -21.58
N PHE A 8 -6.96 -3.17 -21.85
CA PHE A 8 -5.75 -2.42 -21.55
C PHE A 8 -5.75 -2.18 -20.04
N PHE A 9 -4.89 -2.90 -19.34
CA PHE A 9 -4.57 -2.58 -17.94
C PHE A 9 -4.09 -1.13 -17.88
N GLY A 10 -4.73 -0.33 -17.03
CA GLY A 10 -4.29 1.03 -16.73
C GLY A 10 -3.04 1.05 -15.83
N VAL A 11 -2.49 2.23 -15.60
CA VAL A 11 -1.34 2.39 -14.67
C VAL A 11 -1.72 1.88 -13.27
N PHE A 12 -2.93 2.20 -12.79
CA PHE A 12 -3.37 1.81 -11.46
C PHE A 12 -3.60 0.31 -11.32
N ASP A 13 -4.14 -0.34 -12.34
CA ASP A 13 -4.28 -1.81 -12.35
C ASP A 13 -2.91 -2.49 -12.33
N THR A 14 -1.96 -1.95 -13.08
CA THR A 14 -0.58 -2.46 -13.11
C THR A 14 0.10 -2.27 -11.76
N LEU A 15 -0.05 -1.11 -11.12
CA LEU A 15 0.47 -0.83 -9.78
C LEU A 15 -0.15 -1.78 -8.75
N LEU A 16 -1.45 -2.03 -8.88
CA LEU A 16 -2.17 -2.93 -8.00
C LEU A 16 -1.68 -4.37 -8.12
N VAL A 17 -1.55 -4.89 -9.34
CA VAL A 17 -1.01 -6.24 -9.57
C VAL A 17 0.40 -6.37 -9.00
N ASN A 18 1.25 -5.35 -9.20
CA ASN A 18 2.58 -5.33 -8.61
C ASN A 18 2.54 -5.28 -7.07
N ALA A 19 1.63 -4.50 -6.48
CA ALA A 19 1.47 -4.45 -5.03
C ALA A 19 1.05 -5.82 -4.47
N VAL A 20 0.08 -6.48 -5.08
CA VAL A 20 -0.35 -7.83 -4.70
C VAL A 20 0.80 -8.84 -4.82
N PHE A 21 1.60 -8.76 -5.90
CA PHE A 21 2.78 -9.61 -6.05
C PHE A 21 3.80 -9.37 -4.93
N ILE A 22 4.12 -8.10 -4.64
CA ILE A 22 5.07 -7.74 -3.57
C ILE A 22 4.56 -8.24 -2.21
N PHE A 23 3.27 -8.09 -1.92
CA PHE A 23 2.71 -8.54 -0.64
C PHE A 23 2.76 -10.06 -0.48
N ASN A 24 2.43 -10.82 -1.53
CA ASN A 24 2.57 -12.27 -1.49
C ASN A 24 4.03 -12.69 -1.31
N PHE A 25 4.95 -12.01 -1.99
CA PHE A 25 6.39 -12.23 -1.82
C PHE A 25 6.83 -11.95 -0.38
N LEU A 26 6.38 -10.85 0.21
CA LEU A 26 6.67 -10.50 1.61
C LEU A 26 6.10 -11.51 2.60
N ILE A 27 4.92 -12.07 2.35
CA ILE A 27 4.37 -13.17 3.15
C ILE A 27 5.31 -14.37 3.12
N ILE A 28 5.71 -14.80 1.93
CA ILE A 28 6.60 -15.96 1.77
C ILE A 28 7.94 -15.72 2.48
N THR A 29 8.54 -14.55 2.30
CA THR A 29 9.83 -14.21 2.91
C THR A 29 9.76 -14.12 4.43
N SER A 30 8.61 -13.74 5.01
CA SER A 30 8.41 -13.71 6.45
C SER A 30 8.49 -15.11 7.10
N TYR A 31 8.06 -16.15 6.36
CA TYR A 31 8.19 -17.54 6.80
C TYR A 31 9.61 -18.11 6.59
N LEU A 32 10.35 -17.57 5.61
CA LEU A 32 11.71 -18.02 5.33
C LEU A 32 12.76 -17.38 6.26
N ASN A 33 12.34 -16.57 7.22
CA ASN A 33 13.20 -15.87 8.17
C ASN A 33 14.31 -15.02 7.52
N LEU A 34 14.03 -14.47 6.33
CA LEU A 34 14.95 -13.56 5.66
C LEU A 34 14.96 -12.20 6.34
N SER A 35 16.14 -11.57 6.45
CA SER A 35 16.21 -10.22 6.98
C SER A 35 15.47 -9.21 6.08
N LEU A 36 14.83 -8.20 6.67
CA LEU A 36 14.09 -7.18 5.92
C LEU A 36 14.96 -6.48 4.87
N ASN A 37 16.24 -6.26 5.18
CA ASN A 37 17.20 -5.67 4.26
C ASN A 37 17.47 -6.59 3.05
N THR A 38 17.64 -7.89 3.28
CA THR A 38 17.82 -8.88 2.20
C THR A 38 16.61 -8.88 1.27
N VAL A 39 15.41 -8.89 1.84
CA VAL A 39 14.15 -8.84 1.09
C VAL A 39 14.06 -7.56 0.27
N PHE A 40 14.47 -6.43 0.83
CA PHE A 40 14.51 -5.14 0.12
C PHE A 40 15.42 -5.20 -1.10
N TYR A 41 16.65 -5.68 -0.96
CA TYR A 41 17.59 -5.77 -2.08
C TYR A 41 17.10 -6.73 -3.18
N ILE A 42 16.45 -7.83 -2.83
CA ILE A 42 15.83 -8.72 -3.81
C ILE A 42 14.72 -7.99 -4.59
N LEU A 43 13.81 -7.32 -3.89
CA LEU A 43 12.73 -6.56 -4.52
C LEU A 43 13.26 -5.39 -5.36
N LEU A 44 14.29 -4.68 -4.87
CA LEU A 44 14.92 -3.59 -5.60
C LEU A 44 15.54 -4.08 -6.91
N THR A 45 16.30 -5.17 -6.84
CA THR A 45 16.92 -5.80 -8.03
C THR A 45 15.84 -6.21 -9.04
N PHE A 46 14.79 -6.88 -8.57
CA PHE A 46 13.67 -7.28 -9.43
C PHE A 46 12.98 -6.06 -10.05
N SER A 47 12.75 -4.98 -9.29
CA SER A 47 12.15 -3.75 -9.77
C SER A 47 13.01 -3.06 -10.84
N ILE A 48 14.33 -3.03 -10.67
CA ILE A 48 15.26 -2.46 -11.67
C ILE A 48 15.19 -3.28 -12.95
N ILE A 49 15.30 -4.60 -12.88
CA ILE A 49 15.20 -5.49 -14.02
C ILE A 49 13.89 -5.29 -14.77
N ASN A 50 12.76 -5.30 -14.04
CA ASN A 50 11.45 -5.09 -14.62
C ASN A 50 11.32 -3.71 -15.30
N SER A 51 11.86 -2.66 -14.66
CA SER A 51 11.85 -1.31 -15.22
C SER A 51 12.66 -1.21 -16.53
N ILE A 52 13.78 -1.89 -16.64
CA ILE A 52 14.59 -1.92 -17.87
C ILE A 52 13.82 -2.61 -18.99
N PHE A 53 13.24 -3.80 -18.72
CA PHE A 53 12.52 -4.57 -19.75
C PHE A 53 11.23 -3.90 -20.23
N TYR A 54 10.52 -3.20 -19.36
CA TYR A 54 9.21 -2.61 -19.64
C TYR A 54 9.22 -1.09 -19.72
N PHE A 55 10.39 -0.47 -19.84
CA PHE A 55 10.55 0.99 -19.80
C PHE A 55 9.64 1.73 -20.80
N ASN A 56 9.62 1.30 -22.05
CA ASN A 56 8.81 1.93 -23.09
C ASN A 56 7.29 1.81 -22.79
N ASN A 57 6.87 0.70 -22.24
CA ASN A 57 5.47 0.48 -21.84
C ASN A 57 5.08 1.40 -20.69
N TRP A 58 5.93 1.48 -19.67
CA TRP A 58 5.74 2.39 -18.54
C TRP A 58 5.66 3.86 -18.97
N LEU A 59 6.58 4.29 -19.83
CA LEU A 59 6.57 5.65 -20.34
C LEU A 59 5.27 5.97 -21.09
N THR A 60 4.80 5.05 -21.93
CA THR A 60 3.54 5.21 -22.66
C THR A 60 2.34 5.33 -21.71
N TYR A 61 2.26 4.51 -20.68
CA TYR A 61 1.21 4.58 -19.67
C TYR A 61 1.25 5.89 -18.89
N ILE A 62 2.43 6.32 -18.42
CA ILE A 62 2.60 7.56 -17.65
C ILE A 62 2.16 8.77 -18.49
N VAL A 63 2.56 8.85 -19.74
CA VAL A 63 2.18 9.95 -20.63
C VAL A 63 0.68 9.97 -20.88
N LYS A 64 0.06 8.81 -21.10
CA LYS A 64 -1.37 8.68 -21.35
C LYS A 64 -2.22 9.05 -20.14
N GLU A 65 -1.80 8.67 -18.95
CA GLU A 65 -2.56 8.82 -17.71
C GLU A 65 -2.01 9.90 -16.76
N LYS A 66 -1.16 10.80 -17.27
CA LYS A 66 -0.47 11.82 -16.47
C LYS A 66 -1.40 12.62 -15.54
N LYS A 67 -2.60 12.97 -15.98
CA LYS A 67 -3.56 13.73 -15.16
C LYS A 67 -4.04 12.92 -13.97
N ASN A 68 -4.35 11.65 -14.17
CA ASN A 68 -4.79 10.74 -13.12
C ASN A 68 -3.66 10.49 -12.12
N ILE A 69 -2.43 10.33 -12.59
CA ILE A 69 -1.24 10.14 -11.76
C ILE A 69 -0.98 11.39 -10.90
N ILE A 70 -1.04 12.58 -11.49
CA ILE A 70 -0.87 13.83 -10.75
C ILE A 70 -1.94 13.94 -9.66
N PHE A 71 -3.19 13.66 -10.00
CA PHE A 71 -4.29 13.74 -9.06
C PHE A 71 -4.17 12.71 -7.93
N PHE A 72 -3.81 11.47 -8.26
CA PHE A 72 -3.47 10.44 -7.27
C PHE A 72 -2.38 10.91 -6.31
N SER A 73 -1.30 11.46 -6.85
CA SER A 73 -0.17 11.96 -6.05
C SER A 73 -0.59 13.10 -5.12
N ILE A 74 -1.40 14.04 -5.62
CA ILE A 74 -1.93 15.14 -4.79
C ILE A 74 -2.79 14.59 -3.66
N LEU A 75 -3.67 13.64 -3.93
CA LEU A 75 -4.53 13.03 -2.91
C LEU A 75 -3.70 12.31 -1.84
N CYS A 76 -2.71 11.52 -2.25
CA CYS A 76 -1.77 10.88 -1.31
C CYS A 76 -1.05 11.92 -0.43
N LEU A 77 -0.59 13.01 -1.02
CA LEU A 77 0.07 14.09 -0.26
C LEU A 77 -0.89 14.80 0.71
N CYS A 78 -2.11 15.10 0.28
CA CYS A 78 -3.11 15.72 1.15
C CYS A 78 -3.42 14.84 2.36
N ILE A 79 -3.62 13.54 2.14
CA ILE A 79 -3.86 12.57 3.22
C ILE A 79 -2.62 12.46 4.12
N PHE A 80 -1.42 12.42 3.52
CA PHE A 80 -0.17 12.40 4.27
C PHE A 80 0.01 13.62 5.16
N PHE A 81 -0.29 14.84 4.66
CA PHE A 81 -0.24 16.06 5.47
C PHE A 81 -1.28 16.07 6.59
N SER A 82 -2.49 15.60 6.32
CA SER A 82 -3.51 15.42 7.37
C SER A 82 -3.01 14.46 8.45
N PHE A 83 -2.43 13.34 8.04
CA PHE A 83 -1.84 12.35 8.93
C PHE A 83 -0.67 12.88 9.76
N SER A 84 0.18 13.74 9.19
CA SER A 84 1.34 14.31 9.90
C SER A 84 0.96 15.15 11.11
N ASN A 85 -0.27 15.64 11.18
CA ASN A 85 -0.80 16.38 12.33
C ASN A 85 -1.19 15.45 13.50
N SER A 86 -1.43 14.16 13.25
CA SER A 86 -1.84 13.20 14.27
C SER A 86 -1.04 11.89 14.12
N LEU A 87 0.23 11.92 14.53
CA LEU A 87 1.10 10.74 14.50
C LEU A 87 0.82 9.77 15.67
N LYS A 88 -0.23 10.02 16.43
CA LYS A 88 -0.59 9.20 17.58
C LYS A 88 -0.95 7.78 17.14
N PHE A 89 -0.62 6.85 18.00
CA PHE A 89 -1.14 5.49 17.94
C PHE A 89 -2.46 5.43 18.68
N GLU A 90 -3.41 4.76 18.11
CA GLU A 90 -4.58 4.30 18.82
C GLU A 90 -4.24 3.13 19.75
N TRP A 91 -5.13 2.86 20.70
CA TRP A 91 -4.89 1.87 21.75
C TRP A 91 -4.50 0.50 21.19
N ASP A 92 -5.25 -0.02 20.22
CA ASP A 92 -4.94 -1.31 19.58
C ASP A 92 -3.61 -1.29 18.83
N GLY A 93 -3.29 -0.16 18.19
CA GLY A 93 -2.01 0.07 17.54
C GLY A 93 -0.85 -0.11 18.51
N ILE A 94 -0.96 0.47 19.70
CA ILE A 94 0.07 0.35 20.76
C ILE A 94 0.05 -1.05 21.38
N ALA A 95 -1.12 -1.51 21.82
CA ALA A 95 -1.24 -2.72 22.63
C ALA A 95 -0.90 -4.02 21.87
N HIS A 96 -1.19 -4.06 20.56
CA HIS A 96 -1.12 -5.31 19.80
C HIS A 96 -0.20 -5.24 18.58
N TRP A 97 -0.30 -4.18 17.78
CA TRP A 97 0.33 -4.16 16.47
C TRP A 97 1.75 -3.64 16.48
N PHE A 98 2.03 -2.60 17.26
CA PHE A 98 3.36 -2.00 17.33
C PHE A 98 4.42 -2.95 17.86
N PHE A 99 4.12 -3.77 18.88
CA PHE A 99 5.06 -4.75 19.41
C PHE A 99 5.49 -5.78 18.38
N LYS A 100 4.52 -6.26 17.56
CA LYS A 100 4.85 -7.18 16.46
C LYS A 100 5.67 -6.50 15.38
N THR A 101 5.28 -5.28 15.00
CA THR A 101 6.03 -4.48 14.03
C THR A 101 7.45 -4.24 14.48
N LYS A 102 7.64 -3.86 15.75
CA LYS A 102 8.95 -3.65 16.34
C LYS A 102 9.78 -4.93 16.37
N SER A 103 9.16 -6.05 16.68
CA SER A 103 9.83 -7.36 16.65
C SER A 103 10.36 -7.70 15.27
N PHE A 104 9.54 -7.52 14.20
CA PHE A 104 10.00 -7.70 12.83
C PHE A 104 11.09 -6.70 12.43
N TYR A 105 10.94 -5.42 12.82
CA TYR A 105 11.95 -4.40 12.58
C TYR A 105 13.30 -4.77 13.18
N ASP A 106 13.32 -5.37 14.38
CA ASP A 106 14.52 -5.85 15.08
C ASP A 106 15.09 -7.15 14.48
N GLY A 107 14.44 -7.72 13.47
CA GLY A 107 14.90 -8.91 12.75
C GLY A 107 14.41 -10.24 13.29
N ASN A 108 13.40 -10.20 14.18
CA ASN A 108 12.80 -11.44 14.66
C ASN A 108 11.91 -12.08 13.59
N SER A 109 11.83 -13.42 13.64
CA SER A 109 10.98 -14.20 12.78
C SER A 109 9.53 -14.32 13.29
N ILE A 110 8.63 -14.86 12.45
CA ILE A 110 7.26 -15.19 12.85
C ILE A 110 7.24 -16.13 14.07
N ASP A 111 8.19 -17.04 14.19
CA ASP A 111 8.24 -17.97 15.31
C ASP A 111 8.47 -17.26 16.64
N ASN A 112 9.24 -16.20 16.66
CA ASN A 112 9.51 -15.41 17.86
C ASN A 112 8.31 -14.58 18.33
N ILE A 113 7.37 -14.31 17.43
CA ILE A 113 6.17 -13.51 17.71
C ILE A 113 5.13 -14.29 18.51
N LYS A 114 5.22 -15.61 18.59
CA LYS A 114 4.28 -16.47 19.33
C LYS A 114 4.09 -16.04 20.80
N ASN A 115 5.09 -15.40 21.38
CA ASN A 115 5.09 -14.94 22.77
C ASN A 115 4.60 -13.49 22.94
N LEU A 116 4.28 -12.79 21.87
CA LEU A 116 3.82 -11.42 21.91
C LEU A 116 2.29 -11.32 22.09
N PRO A 117 1.78 -10.19 22.60
CA PRO A 117 0.34 -9.94 22.65
C PRO A 117 -0.31 -10.12 21.27
N ALA A 118 -1.50 -10.69 21.27
CA ALA A 118 -2.29 -10.92 20.05
C ALA A 118 -1.55 -11.74 18.95
N SER A 119 -0.71 -12.69 19.37
CA SER A 119 0.08 -13.53 18.48
C SER A 119 -0.75 -14.31 17.45
N MET A 120 -2.02 -14.57 17.74
CA MET A 120 -2.94 -15.29 16.86
C MET A 120 -3.50 -14.45 15.69
N TYR A 121 -3.34 -13.13 15.73
CA TYR A 121 -3.84 -12.26 14.67
C TYR A 121 -2.90 -12.25 13.45
N PRO A 122 -3.42 -11.96 12.23
CA PRO A 122 -2.64 -11.91 11.00
C PRO A 122 -1.39 -11.00 11.13
N HIS A 123 -0.28 -11.44 10.52
CA HIS A 123 1.01 -10.75 10.66
C HIS A 123 1.39 -9.89 9.46
N LEU A 124 0.67 -10.03 8.33
CA LEU A 124 1.04 -9.35 7.09
C LEU A 124 1.16 -7.84 7.24
N GLY A 125 0.18 -7.21 7.86
CA GLY A 125 0.18 -5.76 8.00
C GLY A 125 1.37 -5.27 8.85
N THR A 126 1.62 -5.91 9.97
CA THR A 126 2.75 -5.57 10.85
C THR A 126 4.12 -5.82 10.18
N TYR A 127 4.21 -6.86 9.36
CA TYR A 127 5.42 -7.14 8.58
C TYR A 127 5.64 -6.10 7.47
N LEU A 128 4.58 -5.69 6.76
CA LEU A 128 4.62 -4.60 5.79
C LEU A 128 5.07 -3.30 6.44
N TRP A 129 4.48 -2.95 7.58
CA TRP A 129 4.85 -1.77 8.34
C TRP A 129 6.34 -1.79 8.72
N ALA A 130 6.83 -2.89 9.30
CA ALA A 130 8.24 -3.06 9.64
C ALA A 130 9.15 -2.96 8.42
N PHE A 131 8.77 -3.58 7.31
CA PHE A 131 9.52 -3.56 6.06
C PHE A 131 9.70 -2.13 5.51
N PHE A 132 8.62 -1.36 5.41
CA PHE A 132 8.68 0.02 4.92
C PHE A 132 9.32 0.97 5.92
N TRP A 133 9.18 0.72 7.23
CA TRP A 133 9.90 1.48 8.24
C TRP A 133 11.42 1.24 8.12
N LYS A 134 11.87 -0.01 8.10
CA LYS A 134 13.29 -0.39 8.07
C LYS A 134 14.01 0.11 6.82
N ASN A 135 13.32 0.15 5.69
CA ASN A 135 13.89 0.48 4.40
C ASN A 135 13.52 1.91 3.94
N SER A 136 12.98 2.74 4.83
CA SER A 136 12.75 4.16 4.55
C SER A 136 14.06 4.95 4.57
N ILE A 137 14.12 6.07 3.83
CA ILE A 137 15.31 6.93 3.73
C ILE A 137 15.74 7.43 5.12
N VAL A 138 14.74 7.72 5.96
CA VAL A 138 14.93 8.12 7.36
C VAL A 138 14.13 7.13 8.19
N GLU A 139 14.79 6.42 9.10
CA GLU A 139 14.17 5.34 9.88
C GLU A 139 13.17 5.86 10.94
N TYR A 140 12.17 6.66 10.49
CA TYR A 140 11.04 7.04 11.33
C TYR A 140 9.90 6.04 11.20
N GLU A 141 9.35 5.62 12.33
CA GLU A 141 8.30 4.60 12.42
C GLU A 141 7.08 4.93 11.53
N TYR A 142 6.62 6.18 11.58
CA TYR A 142 5.43 6.62 10.84
C TYR A 142 5.57 6.51 9.31
N LEU A 143 6.80 6.49 8.79
CA LEU A 143 7.02 6.28 7.35
C LEU A 143 6.62 4.86 6.93
N GLY A 144 6.76 3.89 7.83
CA GLY A 144 6.26 2.54 7.58
C GLY A 144 4.74 2.47 7.43
N ARG A 145 4.00 3.33 8.14
CA ARG A 145 2.53 3.39 8.05
C ARG A 145 2.02 4.03 6.74
N LEU A 146 2.85 4.77 6.02
CA LEU A 146 2.47 5.38 4.75
C LEU A 146 2.04 4.36 3.71
N ILE A 147 2.50 3.13 3.80
CA ILE A 147 2.08 2.05 2.90
C ILE A 147 0.57 1.81 2.97
N TYR A 148 -0.05 1.96 4.14
CA TYR A 148 -1.49 1.78 4.30
C TYR A 148 -2.28 2.84 3.54
N ILE A 149 -1.82 4.10 3.59
CA ILE A 149 -2.41 5.20 2.82
C ILE A 149 -2.29 4.92 1.33
N PHE A 150 -1.09 4.55 0.90
CA PHE A 150 -0.83 4.26 -0.51
C PHE A 150 -1.74 3.15 -1.04
N ILE A 151 -1.87 2.04 -0.31
CA ILE A 151 -2.74 0.92 -0.69
C ILE A 151 -4.20 1.35 -0.72
N TYR A 152 -4.63 2.12 0.26
CA TYR A 152 -6.00 2.63 0.35
C TYR A 152 -6.35 3.52 -0.84
N VAL A 153 -5.54 4.52 -1.13
CA VAL A 153 -5.76 5.41 -2.27
C VAL A 153 -5.69 4.66 -3.59
N LEU A 154 -4.75 3.71 -3.72
CA LEU A 154 -4.58 2.88 -4.90
C LEU A 154 -5.81 2.00 -5.15
N SER A 155 -6.36 1.35 -4.11
CA SER A 155 -7.56 0.52 -4.22
C SER A 155 -8.73 1.31 -4.77
N ILE A 156 -8.94 2.49 -4.25
CA ILE A 156 -10.06 3.33 -4.66
C ILE A 156 -9.88 3.88 -6.06
N PHE A 157 -8.66 4.29 -6.42
CA PHE A 157 -8.39 4.69 -7.80
C PHE A 157 -8.61 3.56 -8.79
N SER A 158 -8.21 2.35 -8.47
CA SER A 158 -8.44 1.18 -9.32
C SER A 158 -9.95 0.94 -9.53
N ILE A 159 -10.75 0.98 -8.46
CA ILE A 159 -12.20 0.87 -8.56
C ILE A 159 -12.79 2.00 -9.40
N CYS A 160 -12.39 3.25 -9.15
CA CYS A 160 -12.87 4.39 -9.94
C CYS A 160 -12.55 4.21 -11.43
N CYS A 161 -11.37 3.75 -11.75
CA CYS A 161 -10.96 3.50 -13.12
C CYS A 161 -11.78 2.41 -13.79
N SER A 162 -12.20 1.38 -13.04
CA SER A 162 -13.02 0.29 -13.55
C SER A 162 -14.47 0.69 -13.79
N ILE A 163 -15.05 1.50 -12.88
CA ILE A 163 -16.47 1.90 -12.95
C ILE A 163 -16.70 3.03 -13.96
N PHE A 164 -15.86 4.07 -13.94
CA PHE A 164 -16.15 5.32 -14.66
C PHE A 164 -15.52 5.42 -16.05
N ASN A 165 -14.86 4.38 -16.51
CA ASN A 165 -14.24 4.36 -17.83
C ASN A 165 -13.53 5.68 -18.11
N TYR A 166 -12.25 5.76 -18.20
CA TYR A 166 -11.32 6.91 -18.31
C TYR A 166 -11.81 8.14 -19.15
N LYS A 167 -12.96 8.03 -19.83
CA LYS A 167 -13.50 9.07 -20.72
C LYS A 167 -14.25 10.19 -20.03
N ASN A 168 -14.74 9.99 -18.78
CA ASN A 168 -15.53 10.98 -18.05
C ASN A 168 -14.78 11.49 -16.82
N PHE A 169 -13.83 12.40 -17.05
CA PHE A 169 -12.99 12.99 -16.01
C PHE A 169 -13.79 13.67 -14.87
N ASN A 170 -14.95 14.27 -15.15
CA ASN A 170 -15.75 14.93 -14.14
C ASN A 170 -16.36 13.94 -13.12
N ASN A 171 -16.85 12.79 -13.58
CA ASN A 171 -17.36 11.74 -12.70
C ASN A 171 -16.23 11.05 -11.93
N PHE A 172 -15.06 10.96 -12.55
CA PHE A 172 -13.86 10.45 -11.92
C PHE A 172 -13.40 11.31 -10.74
N LEU A 173 -13.55 12.65 -10.81
CA LEU A 173 -13.18 13.56 -9.72
C LEU A 173 -14.11 13.47 -8.52
N LEU A 174 -15.38 13.19 -8.72
CA LEU A 174 -16.39 13.17 -7.67
C LEU A 174 -16.08 12.09 -6.61
N PHE A 175 -15.60 10.97 -7.05
CA PHE A 175 -15.35 9.83 -6.18
C PHE A 175 -14.14 10.02 -5.23
N PRO A 176 -12.97 10.48 -5.68
CA PRO A 176 -11.87 10.84 -4.80
C PRO A 176 -12.20 11.97 -3.82
N ILE A 177 -13.08 12.90 -4.21
CA ILE A 177 -13.56 13.96 -3.31
C ILE A 177 -14.40 13.36 -2.18
N ILE A 178 -15.37 12.48 -2.51
CA ILE A 178 -16.17 11.76 -1.52
C ILE A 178 -15.25 10.97 -0.58
N LEU A 179 -14.26 10.30 -1.15
CA LEU A 179 -13.29 9.54 -0.40
C LEU A 179 -12.46 10.42 0.54
N PHE A 180 -12.01 11.55 0.06
CA PHE A 180 -11.28 12.52 0.89
C PHE A 180 -12.12 12.94 2.10
N PHE A 181 -13.41 13.20 1.92
CA PHE A 181 -14.31 13.50 3.03
C PHE A 181 -14.49 12.31 3.98
N ILE A 182 -14.58 11.09 3.47
CA ILE A 182 -14.66 9.89 4.29
C ILE A 182 -13.37 9.71 5.11
N THR A 183 -12.21 9.93 4.49
CA THR A 183 -10.92 9.85 5.20
C THR A 183 -10.78 10.89 6.28
N LEU A 184 -11.27 12.10 6.07
CA LEU A 184 -11.26 13.14 7.11
C LEU A 184 -12.13 12.82 8.32
N THR A 185 -13.19 12.02 8.13
CA THR A 185 -14.07 11.60 9.24
C THR A 185 -13.56 10.36 9.99
N TYR A 186 -12.64 9.60 9.37
CA TYR A 186 -12.11 8.34 9.92
C TYR A 186 -10.58 8.33 10.02
N ASP A 187 -9.95 9.49 10.06
CA ASP A 187 -8.48 9.64 10.03
C ASP A 187 -7.78 8.89 11.18
N GLU A 188 -8.35 8.91 12.39
CA GLU A 188 -7.81 8.23 13.56
C GLU A 188 -7.64 6.72 13.31
N TYR A 189 -8.62 6.10 12.67
CA TYR A 189 -8.58 4.66 12.40
C TYR A 189 -7.60 4.29 11.28
N LEU A 190 -7.48 5.14 10.26
CA LEU A 190 -6.56 4.89 9.14
C LEU A 190 -5.10 4.90 9.57
N PHE A 191 -4.76 5.73 10.53
CA PHE A 191 -3.37 6.03 10.87
C PHE A 191 -2.95 5.59 12.26
N GLY A 192 -3.89 5.21 13.09
CA GLY A 192 -3.66 4.75 14.47
C GLY A 192 -2.94 3.41 14.59
N GLY A 193 -2.57 2.78 13.48
CA GLY A 193 -1.89 1.49 13.45
C GLY A 193 -2.85 0.29 13.35
N TYR A 194 -4.11 0.51 13.03
CA TYR A 194 -5.11 -0.55 12.84
C TYR A 194 -4.85 -1.36 11.57
N GLN A 195 -4.92 -2.67 11.69
CA GLN A 195 -4.68 -3.60 10.57
C GLN A 195 -5.94 -3.91 9.76
N GLU A 196 -7.11 -3.59 10.30
CA GLU A 196 -8.42 -3.83 9.70
C GLU A 196 -8.56 -3.08 8.37
N TYR A 197 -7.98 -1.89 8.25
CA TYR A 197 -7.97 -1.13 7.01
C TYR A 197 -7.22 -1.82 5.87
N LEU A 198 -6.11 -2.47 6.20
CA LEU A 198 -5.38 -3.24 5.21
C LEU A 198 -6.22 -4.41 4.71
N LEU A 199 -6.89 -5.12 5.62
CA LEU A 199 -7.80 -6.20 5.28
C LEU A 199 -8.98 -5.70 4.42
N PHE A 200 -9.58 -4.58 4.81
CA PHE A 200 -10.67 -3.95 4.05
C PHE A 200 -10.24 -3.62 2.62
N ASN A 201 -9.06 -3.04 2.44
CA ASN A 201 -8.51 -2.74 1.12
C ASN A 201 -8.32 -3.99 0.27
N PHE A 202 -7.85 -5.09 0.85
CA PHE A 202 -7.73 -6.35 0.13
C PHE A 202 -9.10 -6.93 -0.28
N ILE A 203 -10.12 -6.82 0.57
CA ILE A 203 -11.48 -7.26 0.23
C ILE A 203 -12.04 -6.43 -0.93
N ILE A 204 -11.80 -5.12 -0.94
CA ILE A 204 -12.23 -4.25 -2.03
C ILE A 204 -11.55 -4.61 -3.36
N LEU A 205 -10.32 -5.10 -3.31
CA LEU A 205 -9.51 -5.44 -4.47
C LEU A 205 -9.80 -6.84 -5.05
N MET A 206 -10.52 -7.68 -4.33
CA MET A 206 -10.95 -9.01 -4.79
C MET A 206 -12.22 -8.92 -5.64
#